data_e24e006eb0c85146e132a166982978a2
#
_entry.id   e24e006eb0c85146e132a166982978a2
#
_cell.length_a   1.000
_cell.length_b   1.000
_cell.length_c   1.000
_cell.angle_alpha   90.00
_cell.angle_beta   90.00
_cell.angle_gamma   90.00
#
_symmetry.space_group_name_H-M   'P 1'
#
loop_
_entity.id
_entity.type
_entity.pdbx_description
1 polymer ?
#
loop_
_entity_poly.entity_id
_entity_poly.type
_entity_poly.pdbx_seq_one_letter_code
_entity_poly.pdbx_strand_id
1 'polypeptide(L)'
;MPNPHSLTIVVVAKNEERNIAECIASASFADEVLVLDSRSTDATARLAREAGARVVETDWPGYGPQVARGFSMATSEWVLSLDADERISPELRDEIRQAIRSGAHDGYRLPRLSEFCGKFIRHSGWRPDYTLRMGRRAKAGFTDHFLHAHMTVDGSVAD
;
A
#
# COMPACT_ATOMS: atom_id res chain seq x y z
N MET A 1 13.04 -11.47 -15.85
CA MET A 1 13.30 -11.07 -14.45
C MET A 1 12.75 -9.67 -14.24
N PRO A 2 11.98 -9.43 -13.19
CA PRO A 2 11.56 -8.07 -12.89
C PRO A 2 12.77 -7.18 -12.59
N ASN A 3 12.64 -5.89 -12.89
CA ASN A 3 13.65 -4.92 -12.48
C ASN A 3 13.82 -5.01 -10.93
N PRO A 4 15.04 -5.18 -10.40
CA PRO A 4 15.28 -5.34 -8.95
C PRO A 4 14.82 -4.14 -8.11
N HIS A 5 14.53 -3.01 -8.76
CA HIS A 5 14.05 -1.79 -8.13
C HIS A 5 12.58 -1.49 -8.43
N SER A 6 11.88 -2.42 -9.09
CA SER A 6 10.46 -2.22 -9.44
C SER A 6 9.56 -2.35 -8.21
N LEU A 7 8.49 -1.54 -8.17
CA LEU A 7 7.53 -1.46 -7.08
C LEU A 7 6.10 -1.56 -7.60
N THR A 8 5.32 -2.46 -7.01
CA THR A 8 3.86 -2.46 -7.10
C THR A 8 3.26 -1.94 -5.79
N ILE A 9 2.42 -0.91 -5.87
CA ILE A 9 1.61 -0.46 -4.73
C ILE A 9 0.23 -1.10 -4.85
N VAL A 10 -0.14 -1.87 -3.82
CA VAL A 10 -1.42 -2.56 -3.74
C VAL A 10 -2.38 -1.74 -2.88
N VAL A 11 -3.53 -1.40 -3.44
CA VAL A 11 -4.60 -0.67 -2.76
C VAL A 11 -5.84 -1.55 -2.71
N VAL A 12 -6.39 -1.75 -1.53
CA VAL A 12 -7.69 -2.42 -1.34
C VAL A 12 -8.75 -1.34 -1.17
N ALA A 13 -9.82 -1.41 -1.95
CA ALA A 13 -10.87 -0.39 -1.97
C ALA A 13 -12.28 -0.99 -1.97
N LYS A 14 -13.19 -0.29 -1.28
CA LYS A 14 -14.63 -0.49 -1.37
C LYS A 14 -15.35 0.81 -1.06
N ASN A 15 -16.07 1.37 -2.05
CA ASN A 15 -16.82 2.62 -1.91
C ASN A 15 -15.93 3.79 -1.41
N GLU A 16 -14.82 4.01 -2.11
CA GLU A 16 -13.81 5.03 -1.84
C GLU A 16 -13.73 6.11 -2.94
N GLU A 17 -14.84 6.40 -3.61
CA GLU A 17 -14.87 7.35 -4.73
C GLU A 17 -14.31 8.74 -4.38
N ARG A 18 -14.41 9.15 -3.10
CA ARG A 18 -13.89 10.44 -2.64
C ARG A 18 -12.37 10.48 -2.47
N ASN A 19 -11.75 9.32 -2.30
CA ASN A 19 -10.34 9.21 -1.92
C ASN A 19 -9.46 8.58 -2.99
N ILE A 20 -10.02 7.65 -3.78
CA ILE A 20 -9.22 6.74 -4.61
C ILE A 20 -8.34 7.46 -5.64
N ALA A 21 -8.83 8.51 -6.28
CA ALA A 21 -8.07 9.23 -7.31
C ALA A 21 -6.82 9.90 -6.74
N GLU A 22 -6.93 10.57 -5.60
CA GLU A 22 -5.77 11.21 -4.94
C GLU A 22 -4.80 10.18 -4.34
N CYS A 23 -5.33 9.07 -3.79
CA CYS A 23 -4.52 7.96 -3.33
C CYS A 23 -3.61 7.46 -4.46
N ILE A 24 -4.18 7.14 -5.62
CA ILE A 24 -3.46 6.66 -6.80
C ILE A 24 -2.48 7.72 -7.32
N ALA A 25 -2.88 8.99 -7.36
CA ALA A 25 -2.01 10.08 -7.79
C ALA A 25 -0.74 10.16 -6.90
N SER A 26 -0.88 10.00 -5.59
CA SER A 26 0.27 9.98 -4.67
C SER A 26 1.17 8.75 -4.84
N ALA A 27 0.65 7.67 -5.39
CA ALA A 27 1.33 6.40 -5.64
C ALA A 27 1.88 6.28 -7.07
N SER A 28 1.69 7.27 -7.93
CA SER A 28 2.01 7.23 -9.37
C SER A 28 3.51 7.10 -9.70
N PHE A 29 4.38 7.22 -8.71
CA PHE A 29 5.81 7.00 -8.84
C PHE A 29 6.20 5.51 -8.90
N ALA A 30 5.29 4.61 -8.53
CA ALA A 30 5.49 3.16 -8.62
C ALA A 30 5.40 2.69 -10.07
N ASP A 31 6.00 1.53 -10.36
CA ASP A 31 5.90 0.91 -11.69
C ASP A 31 4.48 0.40 -11.96
N GLU A 32 3.76 0.02 -10.90
CA GLU A 32 2.39 -0.42 -10.97
C GLU A 32 1.61 0.04 -9.73
N VAL A 33 0.39 0.54 -9.93
CA VAL A 33 -0.62 0.67 -8.88
C VAL A 33 -1.71 -0.35 -9.17
N LEU A 34 -1.88 -1.32 -8.28
CA LEU A 34 -2.88 -2.38 -8.37
C LEU A 34 -3.99 -2.12 -7.36
N VAL A 35 -5.19 -1.87 -7.84
CA VAL A 35 -6.38 -1.69 -7.00
C VAL A 35 -7.21 -2.97 -7.02
N LEU A 36 -7.43 -3.55 -5.85
CA LEU A 36 -8.42 -4.61 -5.65
C LEU A 36 -9.72 -3.98 -5.19
N ASP A 37 -10.67 -3.91 -6.10
CA ASP A 37 -12.00 -3.36 -5.84
C ASP A 37 -12.94 -4.45 -5.35
N SER A 38 -13.39 -4.31 -4.11
CA SER A 38 -14.28 -5.29 -3.45
C SER A 38 -15.75 -5.04 -3.81
N ARG A 39 -16.04 -4.99 -5.12
CA ARG A 39 -17.39 -4.76 -5.69
C ARG A 39 -18.00 -3.46 -5.18
N SER A 40 -17.30 -2.35 -5.36
CA SER A 40 -17.83 -1.01 -5.09
C SER A 40 -19.11 -0.74 -5.89
N THR A 41 -20.05 -0.07 -5.26
CA THR A 41 -21.33 0.34 -5.90
C THR A 41 -21.33 1.79 -6.35
N ASP A 42 -20.27 2.53 -5.99
CA ASP A 42 -20.05 3.92 -6.39
C ASP A 42 -19.06 4.03 -7.58
N ALA A 43 -18.49 5.19 -7.80
CA ALA A 43 -17.56 5.45 -8.91
C ALA A 43 -16.12 4.98 -8.65
N THR A 44 -15.82 4.26 -7.56
CA THR A 44 -14.45 3.88 -7.16
C THR A 44 -13.67 3.20 -8.27
N ALA A 45 -14.19 2.10 -8.83
CA ALA A 45 -13.47 1.33 -9.86
C ALA A 45 -13.22 2.15 -11.13
N ARG A 46 -14.18 2.98 -11.55
CA ARG A 46 -14.04 3.85 -12.71
C ARG A 46 -12.95 4.91 -12.48
N LEU A 47 -13.02 5.62 -11.36
CA LEU A 47 -12.04 6.66 -11.00
C LEU A 47 -10.63 6.10 -10.83
N ALA A 48 -10.51 4.88 -10.29
CA ALA A 48 -9.22 4.21 -10.17
C ALA A 48 -8.59 3.93 -11.55
N ARG A 49 -9.39 3.44 -12.52
CA ARG A 49 -8.90 3.22 -13.89
C ARG A 49 -8.51 4.53 -14.57
N GLU A 50 -9.34 5.57 -14.43
CA GLU A 50 -9.05 6.91 -14.98
C GLU A 50 -7.77 7.51 -14.38
N ALA A 51 -7.46 7.22 -13.13
CA ALA A 51 -6.22 7.64 -12.46
C ALA A 51 -4.99 6.80 -12.86
N GLY A 52 -5.14 5.77 -13.69
CA GLY A 52 -4.05 4.98 -14.24
C GLY A 52 -3.75 3.67 -13.49
N ALA A 53 -4.57 3.26 -12.55
CA ALA A 53 -4.38 1.99 -11.85
C ALA A 53 -4.86 0.78 -12.67
N ARG A 54 -4.22 -0.36 -12.46
CA ARG A 54 -4.78 -1.66 -12.84
C ARG A 54 -5.82 -2.05 -11.81
N VAL A 55 -7.09 -2.15 -12.20
CA VAL A 55 -8.20 -2.46 -11.30
C VAL A 55 -8.66 -3.90 -11.53
N VAL A 56 -8.74 -4.67 -10.45
CA VAL A 56 -9.28 -6.02 -10.43
C VAL A 56 -10.47 -6.04 -9.47
N GLU A 57 -11.64 -6.37 -9.98
CA GLU A 57 -12.84 -6.54 -9.17
C GLU A 57 -12.82 -7.94 -8.53
N THR A 58 -13.01 -8.00 -7.22
CA THR A 58 -12.92 -9.25 -6.44
C THR A 58 -14.04 -9.33 -5.42
N ASP A 59 -14.25 -10.54 -4.85
CA ASP A 59 -14.99 -10.69 -3.61
C ASP A 59 -14.22 -10.11 -2.41
N TRP A 60 -14.81 -10.14 -1.24
CA TRP A 60 -14.21 -9.69 0.01
C TRP A 60 -13.94 -10.86 0.96
N PRO A 61 -12.74 -11.48 0.93
CA PRO A 61 -12.38 -12.56 1.86
C PRO A 61 -11.87 -12.07 3.21
N GLY A 62 -11.83 -10.75 3.44
CA GLY A 62 -11.20 -10.07 4.57
C GLY A 62 -9.99 -9.23 4.16
N TYR A 63 -9.55 -8.32 5.03
CA TYR A 63 -8.48 -7.37 4.70
C TYR A 63 -7.14 -8.07 4.40
N GLY A 64 -6.66 -8.91 5.31
CA GLY A 64 -5.39 -9.62 5.14
C GLY A 64 -5.35 -10.50 3.88
N PRO A 65 -6.32 -11.41 3.69
CA PRO A 65 -6.42 -12.21 2.47
C PRO A 65 -6.52 -11.37 1.19
N GLN A 66 -7.18 -10.21 1.23
CA GLN A 66 -7.28 -9.32 0.07
C GLN A 66 -5.95 -8.67 -0.28
N VAL A 67 -5.20 -8.18 0.71
CA VAL A 67 -3.85 -7.63 0.48
C VAL A 67 -2.90 -8.73 -0.01
N ALA A 68 -2.93 -9.91 0.61
CA ALA A 68 -2.12 -11.06 0.18
C ALA A 68 -2.41 -11.45 -1.28
N ARG A 69 -3.69 -11.42 -1.69
CA ARG A 69 -4.10 -11.61 -3.08
C ARG A 69 -3.45 -10.56 -3.99
N GLY A 70 -3.45 -9.29 -3.60
CA GLY A 70 -2.79 -8.22 -4.33
C GLY A 70 -1.30 -8.45 -4.49
N PHE A 71 -0.61 -8.88 -3.42
CA PHE A 71 0.81 -9.21 -3.48
C PHE A 71 1.10 -10.37 -4.43
N SER A 72 0.24 -11.39 -4.47
CA SER A 72 0.38 -12.51 -5.40
C SER A 72 0.17 -12.12 -6.87
N MET A 73 -0.62 -11.09 -7.13
CA MET A 73 -0.91 -10.57 -8.46
C MET A 73 0.11 -9.51 -8.93
N ALA A 74 0.92 -8.98 -8.02
CA ALA A 74 1.97 -8.02 -8.33
C ALA A 74 3.09 -8.67 -9.15
N THR A 75 3.68 -7.90 -10.05
CA THR A 75 4.77 -8.37 -10.93
C THR A 75 6.13 -7.80 -10.57
N SER A 76 6.16 -6.78 -9.71
CA SER A 76 7.37 -6.09 -9.29
C SER A 76 8.17 -6.88 -8.24
N GLU A 77 9.44 -6.50 -8.05
CA GLU A 77 10.30 -7.07 -7.00
C GLU A 77 9.86 -6.65 -5.60
N TRP A 78 9.35 -5.41 -5.48
CA TRP A 78 8.86 -4.86 -4.22
C TRP A 78 7.35 -4.67 -4.24
N VAL A 79 6.73 -4.85 -3.08
CA VAL A 79 5.31 -4.59 -2.86
C VAL A 79 5.12 -3.64 -1.67
N LEU A 80 4.14 -2.77 -1.78
CA LEU A 80 3.73 -1.85 -0.73
C LEU A 80 2.20 -1.88 -0.60
N SER A 81 1.70 -2.01 0.63
CA SER A 81 0.27 -1.92 0.93
C SER A 81 -0.09 -0.48 1.31
N LEU A 82 -1.06 0.11 0.63
CA LEU A 82 -1.58 1.45 0.87
C LEU A 82 -3.09 1.38 1.00
N ASP A 83 -3.65 2.03 2.02
CA ASP A 83 -5.10 2.11 2.17
C ASP A 83 -5.67 3.21 1.26
N ALA A 84 -6.90 3.02 0.76
CA ALA A 84 -7.50 3.90 -0.25
C ALA A 84 -7.69 5.36 0.22
N ASP A 85 -7.74 5.59 1.53
CA ASP A 85 -7.84 6.90 2.16
C ASP A 85 -6.47 7.47 2.60
N GLU A 86 -5.37 6.79 2.29
CA GLU A 86 -4.01 7.23 2.58
C GLU A 86 -3.37 7.94 1.36
N ARG A 87 -2.34 8.73 1.65
CA ARG A 87 -1.53 9.47 0.65
C ARG A 87 -0.06 9.32 1.00
N ILE A 88 0.78 9.12 0.00
CA ILE A 88 2.23 9.14 0.13
C ILE A 88 2.73 10.56 -0.11
N SER A 89 3.43 11.14 0.89
CA SER A 89 4.02 12.47 0.71
C SER A 89 5.22 12.43 -0.25
N PRO A 90 5.60 13.57 -0.86
CA PRO A 90 6.80 13.64 -1.70
C PRO A 90 8.08 13.19 -0.97
N GLU A 91 8.21 13.52 0.30
CA GLU A 91 9.36 13.12 1.14
C GLU A 91 9.38 11.61 1.32
N LEU A 92 8.26 10.99 1.72
CA LEU A 92 8.16 9.54 1.89
C LEU A 92 8.37 8.80 0.58
N ARG A 93 7.88 9.32 -0.54
CA ARG A 93 8.16 8.79 -1.88
C ARG A 93 9.66 8.69 -2.15
N ASP A 94 10.40 9.74 -1.85
CA ASP A 94 11.83 9.79 -2.11
C ASP A 94 12.61 8.84 -1.19
N GLU A 95 12.19 8.70 0.07
CA GLU A 95 12.71 7.72 1.02
C GLU A 95 12.42 6.27 0.55
N ILE A 96 11.21 5.96 0.09
CA ILE A 96 10.85 4.67 -0.48
C ILE A 96 11.76 4.31 -1.65
N ARG A 97 11.95 5.25 -2.59
CA ARG A 97 12.84 5.04 -3.74
C ARG A 97 14.29 4.79 -3.31
N GLN A 98 14.77 5.50 -2.30
CA GLN A 98 16.11 5.31 -1.77
C GLN A 98 16.26 3.94 -1.09
N ALA A 99 15.29 3.54 -0.28
CA ALA A 99 15.25 2.24 0.39
C ALA A 99 15.30 1.08 -0.61
N ILE A 100 14.50 1.15 -1.67
CA ILE A 100 14.47 0.16 -2.75
C ILE A 100 15.83 0.08 -3.47
N ARG A 101 16.42 1.24 -3.81
CA ARG A 101 17.73 1.28 -4.48
C ARG A 101 18.86 0.74 -3.61
N SER A 102 18.82 1.00 -2.32
CA SER A 102 19.85 0.49 -1.39
C SER A 102 19.74 -1.03 -1.22
N GLY A 103 18.53 -1.56 -1.21
CA GLY A 103 18.26 -2.99 -0.99
C GLY A 103 18.84 -3.54 0.32
N ALA A 104 19.09 -2.65 1.31
CA ALA A 104 19.77 -3.00 2.56
C ALA A 104 18.95 -3.92 3.45
N HIS A 105 17.63 -3.86 3.35
CA HIS A 105 16.71 -4.68 4.14
C HIS A 105 15.67 -5.35 3.23
N ASP A 106 14.97 -6.34 3.77
CA ASP A 106 13.92 -7.08 3.06
C ASP A 106 12.54 -6.44 3.19
N GLY A 107 12.35 -5.61 4.20
CA GLY A 107 11.14 -4.85 4.43
C GLY A 107 11.36 -3.57 5.21
N TYR A 108 10.35 -2.70 5.19
CA TYR A 108 10.40 -1.40 5.83
C TYR A 108 9.06 -1.05 6.49
N ARG A 109 9.16 -0.54 7.73
CA ARG A 109 8.05 0.13 8.37
C ARG A 109 8.02 1.58 7.90
N LEU A 110 6.82 2.04 7.54
CA LEU A 110 6.62 3.41 7.08
C LEU A 110 5.96 4.24 8.17
N PRO A 111 6.37 5.53 8.32
CA PRO A 111 5.74 6.43 9.27
C PRO A 111 4.33 6.80 8.80
N ARG A 112 3.36 6.74 9.72
CA ARG A 112 1.99 7.15 9.47
C ARG A 112 1.67 8.43 10.24
N LEU A 113 1.10 9.42 9.54
CA LEU A 113 0.57 10.63 10.12
C LEU A 113 -0.95 10.59 10.04
N SER A 114 -1.61 10.50 11.18
CA SER A 114 -3.07 10.50 11.26
C SER A 114 -3.62 11.93 11.27
N GLU A 115 -4.76 12.11 10.60
CA GLU A 115 -5.55 13.33 10.61
C GLU A 115 -6.80 13.14 11.45
N PHE A 116 -7.12 14.12 12.29
CA PHE A 116 -8.35 14.16 13.06
C PHE A 116 -8.99 15.55 12.97
N CYS A 117 -10.24 15.62 12.55
CA CYS A 117 -10.98 16.87 12.37
C CYS A 117 -10.23 17.93 11.54
N GLY A 118 -9.61 17.51 10.43
CA GLY A 118 -8.88 18.40 9.52
C GLY A 118 -7.52 18.87 10.04
N LYS A 119 -7.00 18.27 11.12
CA LYS A 119 -5.69 18.57 11.68
C LYS A 119 -4.82 17.33 11.81
N PHE A 120 -3.58 17.43 11.39
CA PHE A 120 -2.61 16.37 11.59
C PHE A 120 -2.21 16.26 13.05
N ILE A 121 -2.31 15.04 13.59
CA ILE A 121 -1.89 14.73 14.96
C ILE A 121 -0.37 14.55 14.98
N ARG A 122 0.35 15.53 15.54
CA ARG A 122 1.82 15.53 15.61
C ARG A 122 2.37 15.19 17.00
N HIS A 123 1.49 15.12 18.00
CA HIS A 123 1.82 14.93 19.42
C HIS A 123 0.83 13.96 20.09
N SER A 124 0.98 13.70 21.36
CA SER A 124 0.07 12.89 22.20
C SER A 124 0.24 11.37 22.04
N GLY A 125 1.46 10.85 21.92
CA GLY A 125 1.74 9.41 21.89
C GLY A 125 1.30 8.69 20.60
N TRP A 126 0.77 9.43 19.62
CA TRP A 126 0.37 8.93 18.30
C TRP A 126 1.52 8.94 17.30
N ARG A 127 2.70 9.42 17.71
CA ARG A 127 3.92 9.47 16.90
C ARG A 127 5.14 9.09 17.77
N PRO A 128 6.13 8.42 17.15
CA PRO A 128 6.14 7.85 15.81
C PRO A 128 5.24 6.59 15.72
N ASP A 129 4.35 6.53 14.71
CA ASP A 129 3.57 5.34 14.38
C ASP A 129 4.15 4.71 13.11
N TYR A 130 4.99 3.71 13.28
CA TYR A 130 5.62 2.99 12.20
C TYR A 130 4.91 1.67 11.95
N THR A 131 4.46 1.45 10.73
CA THR A 131 3.75 0.24 10.34
C THR A 131 4.49 -0.45 9.19
N LEU A 132 4.69 -1.76 9.28
CA LEU A 132 5.26 -2.55 8.20
C LEU A 132 4.33 -2.52 7.00
N ARG A 133 4.76 -1.90 5.91
CA ARG A 133 3.95 -1.65 4.72
C ARG A 133 4.63 -2.03 3.41
N MET A 134 5.96 -2.17 3.40
CA MET A 134 6.74 -2.44 2.19
C MET A 134 7.70 -3.60 2.40
N GLY A 135 7.86 -4.44 1.39
CA GLY A 135 8.83 -5.55 1.43
C GLY A 135 9.11 -6.14 0.05
N ARG A 136 10.15 -6.97 -0.01
CA ARG A 136 10.41 -7.80 -1.19
C ARG A 136 9.23 -8.74 -1.40
N ARG A 137 8.67 -8.75 -2.60
CA ARG A 137 7.48 -9.55 -2.92
C ARG A 137 7.63 -11.03 -2.57
N ALA A 138 8.81 -11.61 -2.83
CA ALA A 138 9.08 -13.02 -2.54
C ALA A 138 9.11 -13.36 -1.03
N LYS A 139 9.23 -12.35 -0.16
CA LYS A 139 9.33 -12.48 1.30
C LYS A 139 8.15 -11.84 2.03
N ALA A 140 7.30 -11.10 1.33
CA ALA A 140 6.16 -10.40 1.90
C ALA A 140 4.95 -11.32 2.00
N GLY A 141 4.23 -11.19 3.11
CA GLY A 141 2.98 -11.88 3.36
C GLY A 141 2.03 -11.05 4.21
N PHE A 142 0.91 -11.64 4.56
CA PHE A 142 -0.07 -11.03 5.45
C PHE A 142 -0.64 -12.11 6.36
N THR A 143 -0.90 -11.74 7.62
CA THR A 143 -1.50 -12.69 8.58
C THR A 143 -2.98 -12.91 8.28
N ASP A 144 -3.48 -14.12 8.61
CA ASP A 144 -4.89 -14.49 8.42
C ASP A 144 -5.82 -14.01 9.55
N HIS A 145 -5.30 -13.25 10.52
CA HIS A 145 -6.08 -12.81 11.67
C HIS A 145 -7.19 -11.84 11.25
N PHE A 146 -8.43 -12.23 11.51
CA PHE A 146 -9.62 -11.48 11.09
C PHE A 146 -9.69 -10.06 11.65
N LEU A 147 -9.21 -9.83 12.87
CA LEU A 147 -9.30 -8.53 13.56
C LEU A 147 -7.98 -7.72 13.57
N HIS A 148 -6.85 -8.36 13.34
CA HIS A 148 -5.53 -7.73 13.44
C HIS A 148 -4.60 -8.21 12.33
N ALA A 149 -5.12 -8.22 11.10
CA ALA A 149 -4.30 -8.55 9.93
C ALA A 149 -3.18 -7.53 9.76
N HIS A 150 -1.95 -7.99 9.67
CA HIS A 150 -0.78 -7.17 9.45
C HIS A 150 0.19 -7.82 8.47
N MET A 151 0.95 -6.98 7.80
CA MET A 151 1.99 -7.42 6.87
C MET A 151 3.11 -8.12 7.64
N THR A 152 3.69 -9.14 7.01
CA THR A 152 4.88 -9.86 7.49
C THR A 152 5.95 -9.85 6.41
N VAL A 153 7.22 -9.89 6.81
CA VAL A 153 8.37 -10.04 5.91
C VAL A 153 9.31 -11.09 6.51
N ASP A 154 9.62 -12.10 5.72
CA ASP A 154 10.63 -13.10 6.07
C ASP A 154 12.03 -12.53 5.76
N GLY A 155 12.66 -11.93 6.77
CA GLY A 155 13.95 -11.29 6.61
C GLY A 155 14.16 -10.06 7.50
N SER A 156 15.14 -9.25 7.13
CA SER A 156 15.46 -8.02 7.86
C SER A 156 14.46 -6.90 7.58
N VAL A 157 14.06 -6.20 8.64
CA VAL A 157 13.12 -5.09 8.58
C VAL A 157 13.73 -3.85 9.23
N ALA A 158 13.59 -2.69 8.58
CA ALA A 158 13.99 -1.38 9.11
C ALA A 158 12.82 -0.38 9.13
N ASP A 159 13.03 0.76 9.78
CA ASP A 159 12.12 1.90 9.81
C ASP A 159 12.52 2.93 8.76
#